data_2a351d33eb972be12fb3b024ca497e1d
#
_entry.id   2a351d33eb972be12fb3b024ca497e1d
#
_cell.length_a   1.000
_cell.length_b   1.000
_cell.length_c   1.000
_cell.angle_alpha   90.00
_cell.angle_beta   90.00
_cell.angle_gamma   90.00
#
_symmetry.space_group_name_H-M   'P 1'
#
loop_
_entity.id
_entity.type
_entity.pdbx_description
1 polymer ?
#
loop_
_entity_poly.entity_id
_entity_poly.type
_entity_poly.pdbx_seq_one_letter_code
_entity_poly.pdbx_strand_id
1 'polypeptide(L)'
;MKHFKNKKILVTGGAGFIGSHLTKRLVSVGAKVSVIVKYNSIIDCPRLLSIWDKINVIEADLRNVDSVYAIKKLKFDYIFHFAAYNHVGDSFTHVSESINSNLFSTINLLDHGPKYKKFIHIGSSEIYGLQKKLPF
;
A
#
# COMPACT_ATOMS: atom_id res chain seq x y z
N MET A 1 10.71 -8.75 -14.51
CA MET A 1 10.85 -7.92 -13.30
C MET A 1 12.26 -7.32 -13.08
N LYS A 2 13.25 -7.62 -13.96
CA LYS A 2 14.64 -7.08 -13.85
C LYS A 2 14.70 -5.53 -13.82
N HIS A 3 13.73 -4.83 -14.42
CA HIS A 3 13.66 -3.36 -14.45
C HIS A 3 13.44 -2.71 -13.07
N PHE A 4 13.04 -3.46 -12.05
CA PHE A 4 12.91 -2.95 -10.67
C PHE A 4 14.23 -2.98 -9.87
N LYS A 5 15.29 -3.63 -10.37
CA LYS A 5 16.58 -3.66 -9.70
C LYS A 5 17.08 -2.23 -9.40
N ASN A 6 17.50 -1.99 -8.17
CA ASN A 6 17.95 -0.68 -7.66
C ASN A 6 16.89 0.43 -7.64
N LYS A 7 15.63 0.18 -8.01
CA LYS A 7 14.56 1.17 -7.93
C LYS A 7 14.09 1.35 -6.49
N LYS A 8 13.77 2.59 -6.14
CA LYS A 8 13.14 2.94 -4.86
C LYS A 8 11.64 2.73 -4.99
N ILE A 9 11.10 1.81 -4.22
CA ILE A 9 9.70 1.39 -4.34
C ILE A 9 9.03 1.51 -2.97
N LEU A 10 7.88 2.18 -2.94
CA LEU A 10 7.01 2.22 -1.78
C LEU A 10 5.87 1.23 -1.98
N VAL A 11 5.59 0.40 -0.97
CA VAL A 11 4.43 -0.49 -0.95
C VAL A 11 3.58 -0.14 0.26
N THR A 12 2.38 0.37 0.05
CA THR A 12 1.39 0.51 1.12
C THR A 12 0.59 -0.78 1.23
N GLY A 13 0.17 -1.16 2.43
CA GLY A 13 -0.46 -2.47 2.63
C GLY A 13 0.48 -3.64 2.39
N GLY A 14 1.81 -3.41 2.41
CA GLY A 14 2.82 -4.42 2.15
C GLY A 14 2.90 -5.53 3.18
N ALA A 15 2.34 -5.35 4.39
CA ALA A 15 2.19 -6.40 5.40
C ALA A 15 0.94 -7.27 5.20
N GLY A 16 0.00 -6.84 4.33
CA GLY A 16 -1.19 -7.61 3.96
C GLY A 16 -0.86 -8.85 3.12
N PHE A 17 -1.89 -9.65 2.78
CA PHE A 17 -1.69 -10.91 2.06
C PHE A 17 -1.02 -10.68 0.69
N ILE A 18 -1.68 -9.95 -0.22
CA ILE A 18 -1.16 -9.71 -1.58
C ILE A 18 0.11 -8.84 -1.53
N GLY A 19 0.07 -7.75 -0.75
CA GLY A 19 1.19 -6.80 -0.66
C GLY A 19 2.48 -7.44 -0.17
N SER A 20 2.41 -8.40 0.76
CA SER A 20 3.59 -9.10 1.27
C SER A 20 4.27 -9.98 0.22
N HIS A 21 3.50 -10.63 -0.65
CA HIS A 21 4.03 -11.41 -1.77
C HIS A 21 4.75 -10.51 -2.77
N LEU A 22 4.16 -9.36 -3.13
CA LEU A 22 4.82 -8.39 -3.99
C LEU A 22 6.10 -7.85 -3.33
N THR A 23 6.03 -7.46 -2.06
CA THR A 23 7.17 -6.93 -1.30
C THR A 23 8.35 -7.91 -1.34
N LYS A 24 8.11 -9.18 -1.01
CA LYS A 24 9.13 -10.25 -1.09
C LYS A 24 9.71 -10.38 -2.50
N ARG A 25 8.86 -10.34 -3.51
CA ARG A 25 9.29 -10.46 -4.91
C ARG A 25 10.12 -9.25 -5.35
N LEU A 26 9.77 -8.04 -4.94
CA LEU A 26 10.54 -6.83 -5.23
C LEU A 26 11.92 -6.87 -4.57
N VAL A 27 11.99 -7.30 -3.31
CA VAL A 27 13.27 -7.50 -2.60
C VAL A 27 14.13 -8.55 -3.34
N SER A 28 13.56 -9.68 -3.75
CA SER A 28 14.30 -10.76 -4.41
C SER A 28 14.91 -10.35 -5.77
N VAL A 29 14.35 -9.33 -6.43
CA VAL A 29 14.91 -8.79 -7.70
C VAL A 29 15.84 -7.59 -7.48
N GLY A 30 16.16 -7.27 -6.23
CA GLY A 30 17.12 -6.23 -5.87
C GLY A 30 16.55 -4.81 -5.87
N ALA A 31 15.23 -4.64 -5.67
CA ALA A 31 14.65 -3.32 -5.45
C ALA A 31 14.96 -2.82 -4.02
N LYS A 32 15.00 -1.49 -3.85
CA LYS A 32 15.06 -0.82 -2.55
C LYS A 32 13.63 -0.57 -2.08
N VAL A 33 13.11 -1.47 -1.25
CA VAL A 33 11.69 -1.46 -0.88
C VAL A 33 11.48 -0.78 0.45
N SER A 34 10.55 0.16 0.49
CA SER A 34 9.96 0.72 1.71
C SER A 34 8.52 0.23 1.84
N VAL A 35 8.09 -0.07 3.05
CA VAL A 35 6.73 -0.53 3.35
C VAL A 35 6.10 0.41 4.36
N ILE A 36 4.89 0.91 4.10
CA ILE A 36 4.10 1.63 5.10
C ILE A 36 3.31 0.63 5.92
N VAL A 37 3.42 0.73 7.22
CA VAL A 37 2.68 -0.02 8.23
C VAL A 37 2.06 0.94 9.25
N LYS A 38 0.93 0.56 9.87
CA LYS A 38 0.33 1.37 10.94
C LYS A 38 1.16 1.33 12.22
N TYR A 39 1.76 0.17 12.52
CA TYR A 39 2.58 -0.05 13.69
C TYR A 39 3.89 -0.67 13.25
N ASN A 40 5.00 -0.05 13.66
CA ASN A 40 6.36 -0.53 13.33
C ASN A 40 6.76 -1.67 14.27
N SER A 41 6.09 -2.80 14.15
CA SER A 41 6.37 -4.00 14.92
C SER A 41 6.45 -5.22 14.01
N ILE A 42 7.49 -6.03 14.20
CA ILE A 42 7.66 -7.30 13.50
C ILE A 42 6.53 -8.28 13.85
N ILE A 43 5.99 -8.17 15.05
CA ILE A 43 4.87 -9.01 15.53
C ILE A 43 3.60 -8.70 14.73
N ASP A 44 3.36 -7.42 14.43
CA ASP A 44 2.20 -6.98 13.65
C ASP A 44 2.37 -7.27 12.15
N CYS A 45 3.60 -7.60 11.72
CA CYS A 45 3.94 -7.84 10.32
C CYS A 45 4.52 -9.24 10.07
N PRO A 46 3.88 -10.33 10.54
CA PRO A 46 4.48 -11.68 10.51
C PRO A 46 4.80 -12.17 9.09
N ARG A 47 4.07 -11.69 8.07
CA ARG A 47 4.33 -12.03 6.67
C ARG A 47 5.62 -11.45 6.13
N LEU A 48 6.22 -10.44 6.78
CA LEU A 48 7.46 -9.78 6.37
C LEU A 48 8.70 -10.27 7.13
N LEU A 49 8.54 -11.17 8.09
CA LEU A 49 9.62 -11.69 8.94
C LEU A 49 10.88 -12.07 8.16
N SER A 50 10.73 -12.84 7.08
CA SER A 50 11.85 -13.37 6.29
C SER A 50 12.64 -12.33 5.50
N ILE A 51 12.17 -11.08 5.46
CA ILE A 51 12.78 -9.98 4.72
C ILE A 51 12.83 -8.69 5.53
N TRP A 52 12.56 -8.75 6.84
CA TRP A 52 12.46 -7.56 7.68
C TRP A 52 13.72 -6.70 7.65
N ASP A 53 14.88 -7.33 7.66
CA ASP A 53 16.20 -6.71 7.56
C ASP A 53 16.54 -6.12 6.17
N LYS A 54 15.74 -6.45 5.14
CA LYS A 54 15.96 -6.07 3.74
C LYS A 54 15.00 -4.98 3.25
N ILE A 55 14.09 -4.54 4.11
CA ILE A 55 13.12 -3.50 3.80
C ILE A 55 13.28 -2.30 4.73
N ASN A 56 12.87 -1.13 4.25
CA ASN A 56 12.72 0.04 5.10
C ASN A 56 11.27 0.13 5.56
N VAL A 57 11.04 -0.02 6.86
CA VAL A 57 9.70 0.09 7.44
C VAL A 57 9.43 1.53 7.81
N ILE A 58 8.31 2.06 7.34
CA ILE A 58 7.83 3.42 7.61
C ILE A 58 6.52 3.29 8.38
N GLU A 59 6.50 3.78 9.60
CA GLU A 59 5.26 3.87 10.37
C GLU A 59 4.47 5.09 9.93
N ALA A 60 3.26 4.85 9.42
CA ALA A 60 2.33 5.90 9.03
C ALA A 60 0.90 5.37 8.91
N ASP A 61 -0.07 6.14 9.41
CA ASP A 61 -1.48 5.91 9.12
C ASP A 61 -1.92 6.82 7.97
N LEU A 62 -2.22 6.21 6.82
CA LEU A 62 -2.61 6.95 5.62
C LEU A 62 -3.93 7.71 5.74
N ARG A 63 -4.76 7.38 6.73
CA ARG A 63 -6.00 8.12 7.04
C ARG A 63 -5.72 9.47 7.69
N ASN A 64 -4.54 9.63 8.27
CA ASN A 64 -4.10 10.84 8.95
C ASN A 64 -3.18 11.65 8.04
N VAL A 65 -3.61 12.88 7.71
CA VAL A 65 -2.88 13.81 6.84
C VAL A 65 -1.49 14.14 7.39
N ASP A 66 -1.35 14.38 8.68
CA ASP A 66 -0.06 14.75 9.29
C ASP A 66 0.94 13.61 9.20
N SER A 67 0.45 12.37 9.40
CA SER A 67 1.25 11.15 9.26
C SER A 67 1.77 10.99 7.82
N VAL A 68 0.93 11.27 6.83
CA VAL A 68 1.32 11.23 5.41
C VAL A 68 2.25 12.40 5.06
N TYR A 69 1.98 13.59 5.59
CA TYR A 69 2.81 14.76 5.37
C TYR A 69 4.24 14.58 5.89
N ALA A 70 4.42 13.84 6.98
CA ALA A 70 5.74 13.53 7.54
C ALA A 70 6.67 12.80 6.54
N ILE A 71 6.11 12.05 5.60
CA ILE A 71 6.87 11.32 4.58
C ILE A 71 6.98 12.06 3.23
N LYS A 72 6.44 13.28 3.10
CA LYS A 72 6.40 14.09 1.87
C LYS A 72 7.78 14.32 1.22
N LYS A 73 8.83 14.42 2.02
CA LYS A 73 10.20 14.66 1.52
C LYS A 73 10.83 13.43 0.85
N LEU A 74 10.27 12.24 1.04
CA LEU A 74 10.75 11.02 0.41
C LEU A 74 10.48 11.04 -1.09
N LYS A 75 11.28 10.24 -1.83
CA LYS A 75 11.16 10.13 -3.29
C LYS A 75 11.25 8.67 -3.69
N PHE A 76 10.31 8.24 -4.52
CA PHE A 76 10.23 6.87 -5.04
C PHE A 76 10.17 6.85 -6.57
N ASP A 77 10.64 5.76 -7.17
CA ASP A 77 10.40 5.51 -8.58
C ASP A 77 8.98 4.99 -8.80
N TYR A 78 8.51 4.13 -7.88
CA TYR A 78 7.18 3.51 -7.94
C TYR A 78 6.52 3.53 -6.57
N ILE A 79 5.20 3.75 -6.56
CA ILE A 79 4.34 3.47 -5.40
C ILE A 79 3.35 2.39 -5.82
N PHE A 80 3.31 1.29 -5.08
CA PHE A 80 2.25 0.28 -5.18
C PHE A 80 1.31 0.45 -4.00
N HIS A 81 0.07 0.87 -4.27
CA HIS A 81 -0.91 1.17 -3.25
C HIS A 81 -1.90 0.02 -3.09
N PHE A 82 -1.66 -0.81 -2.04
CA PHE A 82 -2.51 -1.94 -1.65
C PHE A 82 -3.26 -1.69 -0.34
N ALA A 83 -2.94 -0.60 0.37
CA ALA A 83 -3.62 -0.29 1.62
C ALA A 83 -5.10 -0.04 1.35
N ALA A 84 -5.96 -0.86 1.94
CA ALA A 84 -7.39 -0.79 1.80
C ALA A 84 -8.08 -1.51 2.95
N TYR A 85 -9.33 -1.17 3.21
CA TYR A 85 -10.27 -1.94 4.01
C TYR A 85 -11.05 -2.86 3.07
N ASN A 86 -10.85 -4.18 3.17
CA ASN A 86 -11.33 -5.15 2.19
C ASN A 86 -12.42 -6.10 2.72
N HIS A 87 -12.97 -5.86 3.93
CA HIS A 87 -14.04 -6.64 4.51
C HIS A 87 -15.40 -6.12 4.03
N VAL A 88 -15.95 -6.72 2.96
CA VAL A 88 -17.20 -6.26 2.34
C VAL A 88 -18.35 -6.28 3.34
N GLY A 89 -18.55 -7.39 4.09
CA GLY A 89 -19.62 -7.50 5.08
C GLY A 89 -19.55 -6.41 6.16
N ASP A 90 -18.35 -6.20 6.70
CA ASP A 90 -18.12 -5.22 7.77
C ASP A 90 -18.24 -3.77 7.27
N SER A 91 -18.03 -3.51 5.97
CA SER A 91 -18.13 -2.16 5.40
C SER A 91 -19.51 -1.52 5.55
N PHE A 92 -20.55 -2.33 5.66
CA PHE A 92 -21.92 -1.84 5.90
C PHE A 92 -22.15 -1.36 7.34
N THR A 93 -21.40 -1.88 8.29
CA THR A 93 -21.46 -1.47 9.70
C THR A 93 -20.35 -0.49 10.07
N HIS A 94 -19.20 -0.56 9.41
CA HIS A 94 -18.05 0.30 9.63
C HIS A 94 -17.80 1.24 8.44
N VAL A 95 -18.86 1.97 8.04
CA VAL A 95 -18.86 2.83 6.84
C VAL A 95 -17.75 3.87 6.88
N SER A 96 -17.59 4.58 8.00
CA SER A 96 -16.54 5.61 8.15
C SER A 96 -15.13 5.02 8.01
N GLU A 97 -14.88 3.85 8.61
CA GLU A 97 -13.58 3.18 8.49
C GLU A 97 -13.31 2.77 7.04
N SER A 98 -14.31 2.24 6.35
CA SER A 98 -14.20 1.86 4.94
C SER A 98 -13.89 3.07 4.04
N ILE A 99 -14.62 4.18 4.21
CA ILE A 99 -14.39 5.42 3.45
C ILE A 99 -13.01 6.00 3.76
N ASN A 100 -12.65 6.12 5.04
CA ASN A 100 -11.36 6.67 5.44
C ASN A 100 -10.19 5.83 4.92
N SER A 101 -10.31 4.51 4.95
CA SER A 101 -9.24 3.60 4.53
C SER A 101 -9.14 3.47 3.01
N ASN A 102 -10.23 3.55 2.26
CA ASN A 102 -10.21 3.32 0.81
C ASN A 102 -10.14 4.62 0.00
N LEU A 103 -10.84 5.66 0.43
CA LEU A 103 -10.91 6.93 -0.29
C LEU A 103 -9.92 7.94 0.28
N PHE A 104 -10.09 8.33 1.56
CA PHE A 104 -9.27 9.41 2.12
C PHE A 104 -7.80 9.05 2.24
N SER A 105 -7.44 7.79 2.55
CA SER A 105 -6.03 7.38 2.57
C SER A 105 -5.37 7.49 1.19
N THR A 106 -6.13 7.21 0.12
CA THR A 106 -5.64 7.38 -1.25
C THR A 106 -5.46 8.86 -1.61
N ILE A 107 -6.46 9.69 -1.29
CA ILE A 107 -6.38 11.16 -1.50
C ILE A 107 -5.20 11.74 -0.74
N ASN A 108 -5.07 11.43 0.56
CA ASN A 108 -3.96 11.93 1.38
C ASN A 108 -2.60 11.55 0.78
N LEU A 109 -2.45 10.31 0.31
CA LEU A 109 -1.20 9.84 -0.27
C LEU A 109 -0.87 10.54 -1.60
N LEU A 110 -1.89 10.85 -2.42
CA LEU A 110 -1.71 11.55 -3.70
C LEU A 110 -1.39 13.02 -3.50
N ASP A 111 -2.09 13.70 -2.58
CA ASP A 111 -1.99 15.16 -2.39
C ASP A 111 -0.83 15.56 -1.46
N HIS A 112 -0.58 14.78 -0.41
CA HIS A 112 0.34 15.13 0.66
C HIS A 112 1.52 14.17 0.79
N GLY A 113 1.50 13.04 0.09
CA GLY A 113 2.49 11.97 0.19
C GLY A 113 3.83 12.26 -0.49
N PRO A 114 4.69 11.24 -0.57
CA PRO A 114 6.02 11.36 -1.16
C PRO A 114 5.95 11.54 -2.68
N LYS A 115 6.98 12.15 -3.26
CA LYS A 115 7.11 12.27 -4.72
C LYS A 115 7.38 10.91 -5.37
N TYR A 116 6.81 10.68 -6.54
CA TYR A 116 6.96 9.42 -7.30
C TYR A 116 7.00 9.67 -8.80
N LYS A 117 7.54 8.69 -9.56
CA LYS A 117 7.49 8.68 -11.03
C LYS A 117 6.24 7.96 -11.55
N LYS A 118 5.83 6.87 -10.88
CA LYS A 118 4.63 6.11 -11.24
C LYS A 118 3.90 5.62 -9.99
N PHE A 119 2.59 5.87 -9.98
CA PHE A 119 1.67 5.36 -8.96
C PHE A 119 0.85 4.22 -9.56
N ILE A 120 0.81 3.10 -8.87
CA ILE A 120 0.03 1.91 -9.23
C ILE A 120 -1.02 1.70 -8.14
N HIS A 121 -2.24 2.05 -8.45
CA HIS A 121 -3.38 1.83 -7.57
C HIS A 121 -3.94 0.43 -7.82
N ILE A 122 -4.18 -0.31 -6.75
CA ILE A 122 -4.80 -1.64 -6.80
C ILE A 122 -6.28 -1.46 -6.51
N GLY A 123 -7.07 -1.54 -7.58
CA GLY A 123 -8.52 -1.42 -7.50
C GLY A 123 -9.22 -2.76 -7.25
N SER A 124 -10.52 -2.77 -7.45
CA SER A 124 -11.39 -3.94 -7.30
C SER A 124 -12.31 -4.07 -8.51
N SER A 125 -12.75 -5.30 -8.80
CA SER A 125 -13.81 -5.56 -9.78
C SER A 125 -15.15 -4.91 -9.40
N GLU A 126 -15.35 -4.60 -8.13
CA GLU A 126 -16.55 -3.93 -7.62
C GLU A 126 -16.82 -2.56 -8.25
N ILE A 127 -15.79 -1.92 -8.86
CA ILE A 127 -15.98 -0.66 -9.59
C ILE A 127 -16.92 -0.81 -10.78
N TYR A 128 -17.12 -2.01 -11.30
CA TYR A 128 -18.01 -2.26 -12.43
C TYR A 128 -19.47 -2.45 -12.02
N GLY A 129 -19.75 -2.62 -10.71
CA GLY A 129 -21.09 -2.83 -10.17
C GLY A 129 -21.74 -4.12 -10.68
N LEU A 130 -23.07 -4.13 -10.70
CA LEU A 130 -23.86 -5.25 -11.20
C LEU A 130 -23.92 -5.22 -12.73
N GLN A 131 -23.19 -6.12 -13.37
CA GLN A 131 -23.15 -6.24 -14.83
C GLN A 131 -24.09 -7.33 -15.32
N LYS A 132 -24.84 -7.02 -16.42
CA LYS A 132 -25.76 -7.97 -17.07
C LYS A 132 -25.07 -8.91 -18.05
N LYS A 133 -23.85 -8.57 -18.49
CA LYS A 133 -23.06 -9.38 -19.45
C LYS A 133 -21.63 -9.51 -18.96
N LEU A 134 -21.06 -10.70 -19.16
CA LEU A 134 -19.67 -11.05 -18.89
C LEU A 134 -18.98 -11.45 -20.20
N PRO A 135 -17.64 -11.25 -20.36
CA PRO A 135 -16.76 -10.48 -19.47
C PRO A 135 -17.03 -8.98 -19.54
N PHE A 136 -16.55 -8.24 -18.52
CA PHE A 136 -16.67 -6.79 -18.47
C PHE A 136 -15.83 -6.11 -19.54
#